data_e39c191a900c4c26614f9727888d42dc
#
_entry.id   e39c191a900c4c26614f9727888d42dc
#
_cell.length_a   1.000
_cell.length_b   1.000
_cell.length_c   1.000
_cell.angle_alpha   90.00
_cell.angle_beta   90.00
_cell.angle_gamma   90.00
#
_symmetry.space_group_name_H-M   'P 1'
#
loop_
_entity.id
_entity.type
_entity.pdbx_description
1 polymer ?
#
loop_
_entity_poly.entity_id
_entity_poly.type
_entity_poly.pdbx_seq_one_letter_code
_entity_poly.pdbx_strand_id
1 'polypeptide(L)'
;MIDPVSVIIRTKNEARWIGYAIQSVLNNLNKPEIIIVDNNSTDETLEIVRLFTQDKILGDKKNKNYTDIKMFNIDNYSPGRAINLGIKKAKNKFILILSAHCQIQNINLKKHMKDLKKFACVFGEQIPIFKGKKLAKRYLWSHFEAKTKINMFSNYENRFFMHNACSFFEKRCLIKNKFNENLVGKEDRYWANLIIKKNKNILYYPQLKALHHYTTNGNTWKGLA
;
A
#
# COMPACT_ATOMS: atom_id res chain seq x y z
N MET A 1 9.68 7.21 -21.13
CA MET A 1 8.33 7.10 -20.48
C MET A 1 8.48 6.38 -19.15
N ILE A 2 7.64 6.67 -18.16
CA ILE A 2 7.56 5.92 -16.91
C ILE A 2 6.58 4.76 -17.14
N ASP A 3 6.98 3.53 -16.77
CA ASP A 3 6.13 2.35 -16.91
C ASP A 3 4.85 2.52 -16.07
N PRO A 4 3.70 2.02 -16.53
CA PRO A 4 2.46 2.08 -15.77
C PRO A 4 2.52 1.21 -14.51
N VAL A 5 1.76 1.63 -13.50
CA VAL A 5 1.71 1.01 -12.16
C VAL A 5 0.31 0.48 -11.88
N SER A 6 0.20 -0.70 -11.29
CA SER A 6 -1.03 -1.19 -10.67
C SER A 6 -0.98 -0.92 -9.17
N VAL A 7 -1.98 -0.24 -8.63
CA VAL A 7 -2.10 0.06 -7.21
C VAL A 7 -3.11 -0.90 -6.60
N ILE A 8 -2.71 -1.64 -5.58
CA ILE A 8 -3.58 -2.58 -4.87
C ILE A 8 -3.96 -1.96 -3.53
N ILE A 9 -5.25 -1.77 -3.32
CA ILE A 9 -5.82 -1.25 -2.07
C ILE A 9 -6.77 -2.30 -1.53
N ARG A 10 -6.44 -2.87 -0.37
CA ARG A 10 -7.36 -3.72 0.38
C ARG A 10 -8.18 -2.87 1.34
N THR A 11 -9.48 -3.15 1.45
CA THR A 11 -10.39 -2.34 2.25
C THR A 11 -11.42 -3.16 3.01
N LYS A 12 -11.88 -2.63 4.14
CA LYS A 12 -13.08 -3.03 4.89
C LYS A 12 -13.53 -1.86 5.74
N ASN A 13 -14.73 -1.34 5.47
CA ASN A 13 -15.34 -0.24 6.22
C ASN A 13 -14.38 0.95 6.40
N GLU A 14 -13.92 1.48 5.29
CA GLU A 14 -12.97 2.60 5.20
C GLU A 14 -13.58 3.80 4.46
N ALA A 15 -14.90 3.99 4.52
CA ALA A 15 -15.59 5.10 3.86
C ALA A 15 -14.95 6.45 4.15
N ARG A 16 -14.48 6.64 5.40
CA ARG A 16 -13.82 7.88 5.82
C ARG A 16 -12.53 8.19 5.06
N TRP A 17 -11.78 7.16 4.60
CA TRP A 17 -10.42 7.35 4.12
C TRP A 17 -10.19 6.90 2.67
N ILE A 18 -10.99 5.97 2.14
CA ILE A 18 -10.75 5.37 0.84
C ILE A 18 -10.71 6.40 -0.30
N GLY A 19 -11.56 7.43 -0.24
CA GLY A 19 -11.56 8.51 -1.22
C GLY A 19 -10.24 9.29 -1.24
N TYR A 20 -9.70 9.60 -0.05
CA TYR A 20 -8.40 10.28 0.08
C TYR A 20 -7.24 9.41 -0.40
N ALA A 21 -7.29 8.10 -0.13
CA ALA A 21 -6.29 7.16 -0.61
C ALA A 21 -6.27 7.14 -2.16
N ILE A 22 -7.43 6.96 -2.80
CA ILE A 22 -7.58 6.97 -4.26
C ILE A 22 -7.11 8.32 -4.83
N GLN A 23 -7.58 9.44 -4.28
CA GLN A 23 -7.18 10.77 -4.75
C GLN A 23 -5.66 10.96 -4.66
N SER A 24 -5.01 10.49 -3.60
CA SER A 24 -3.56 10.58 -3.47
C SER A 24 -2.81 9.75 -4.53
N VAL A 25 -3.38 8.62 -4.93
CA VAL A 25 -2.86 7.82 -6.05
C VAL A 25 -2.94 8.62 -7.34
N LEU A 26 -4.09 9.22 -7.64
CA LEU A 26 -4.32 9.99 -8.87
C LEU A 26 -3.43 11.24 -8.96
N ASN A 27 -3.17 11.88 -7.82
CA ASN A 27 -2.31 13.06 -7.75
C ASN A 27 -0.81 12.75 -7.98
N ASN A 28 -0.39 11.51 -7.69
CA ASN A 28 1.02 11.12 -7.72
C ASN A 28 1.40 10.20 -8.88
N LEU A 29 0.43 9.54 -9.52
CA LEU A 29 0.66 8.55 -10.57
C LEU A 29 -0.08 8.93 -11.86
N ASN A 30 0.60 8.79 -12.99
CA ASN A 30 -0.03 9.02 -14.29
C ASN A 30 -0.74 7.76 -14.77
N LYS A 31 -2.06 7.83 -14.96
CA LYS A 31 -2.91 6.74 -15.45
C LYS A 31 -2.67 5.39 -14.75
N PRO A 32 -2.75 5.34 -13.41
CA PRO A 32 -2.60 4.07 -12.69
C PRO A 32 -3.76 3.14 -12.97
N GLU A 33 -3.51 1.82 -12.94
CA GLU A 33 -4.57 0.85 -12.69
C GLU A 33 -4.78 0.74 -11.18
N ILE A 34 -6.01 0.91 -10.69
CA ILE A 34 -6.33 0.78 -9.27
C ILE A 34 -7.17 -0.48 -9.07
N ILE A 35 -6.75 -1.34 -8.15
CA ILE A 35 -7.40 -2.59 -7.81
C ILE A 35 -7.82 -2.54 -6.34
N ILE A 36 -9.12 -2.45 -6.12
CA ILE A 36 -9.71 -2.50 -4.79
C ILE A 36 -10.06 -3.95 -4.48
N VAL A 37 -9.56 -4.47 -3.36
CA VAL A 37 -9.94 -5.78 -2.84
C VAL A 37 -10.72 -5.57 -1.54
N ASP A 38 -12.02 -5.71 -1.62
CA ASP A 38 -12.95 -5.43 -0.54
C ASP A 38 -13.27 -6.70 0.28
N ASN A 39 -13.25 -6.56 1.58
CA ASN A 39 -13.63 -7.61 2.54
C ASN A 39 -15.06 -7.40 3.06
N ASN A 40 -16.04 -7.38 2.16
CA ASN A 40 -17.46 -7.23 2.50
C ASN A 40 -17.72 -5.98 3.36
N SER A 41 -17.35 -4.80 2.86
CA SER A 41 -17.69 -3.53 3.51
C SER A 41 -19.18 -3.30 3.57
N THR A 42 -19.65 -2.78 4.71
CA THR A 42 -21.08 -2.52 5.00
C THR A 42 -21.37 -1.03 5.19
N ASP A 43 -20.35 -0.19 5.09
CA ASP A 43 -20.44 1.27 5.07
C ASP A 43 -20.37 1.79 3.62
N GLU A 44 -20.30 3.08 3.42
CA GLU A 44 -20.26 3.74 2.11
C GLU A 44 -18.93 3.57 1.36
N THR A 45 -18.04 2.66 1.79
CA THR A 45 -16.72 2.45 1.16
C THR A 45 -16.82 2.22 -0.35
N LEU A 46 -17.70 1.31 -0.79
CA LEU A 46 -17.82 0.94 -2.20
C LEU A 46 -18.54 2.02 -3.02
N GLU A 47 -19.48 2.74 -2.43
CA GLU A 47 -20.15 3.89 -3.03
C GLU A 47 -19.13 4.97 -3.35
N ILE A 48 -18.24 5.30 -2.40
CA ILE A 48 -17.16 6.27 -2.60
C ILE A 48 -16.21 5.82 -3.71
N VAL A 49 -15.83 4.54 -3.76
CA VAL A 49 -14.99 4.02 -4.85
C VAL A 49 -15.69 4.20 -6.21
N ARG A 50 -17.00 3.91 -6.30
CA ARG A 50 -17.78 4.07 -7.55
C ARG A 50 -17.81 5.52 -8.05
N LEU A 51 -17.76 6.53 -7.16
CA LEU A 51 -17.68 7.92 -7.56
C LEU A 51 -16.44 8.22 -8.42
N PHE A 52 -15.32 7.56 -8.16
CA PHE A 52 -14.10 7.68 -8.96
C PHE A 52 -14.15 6.90 -10.28
N THR A 53 -15.08 5.94 -10.44
CA THR A 53 -15.27 5.20 -11.69
C THR A 53 -16.26 5.90 -12.64
N GLN A 54 -17.10 6.78 -12.10
CA GLN A 54 -18.06 7.58 -12.85
C GLN A 54 -17.46 8.96 -13.07
N ASP A 55 -17.42 9.45 -14.31
CA ASP A 55 -16.87 10.78 -14.70
C ASP A 55 -17.44 12.00 -13.94
N LYS A 56 -18.32 11.78 -12.95
CA LYS A 56 -19.06 12.81 -12.23
C LYS A 56 -18.21 13.66 -11.28
N ILE A 57 -17.13 13.13 -10.71
CA ILE A 57 -16.28 13.90 -9.76
C ILE A 57 -15.23 14.73 -10.49
N LEU A 58 -14.76 14.30 -11.64
CA LEU A 58 -13.69 14.98 -12.38
C LEU A 58 -14.18 16.10 -13.30
N GLY A 59 -15.49 16.37 -13.38
CA GLY A 59 -16.10 17.58 -13.95
C GLY A 59 -15.79 17.90 -15.41
N ASP A 60 -14.92 17.16 -16.07
CA ASP A 60 -14.45 17.48 -17.40
C ASP A 60 -14.65 16.32 -18.38
N LYS A 61 -15.74 16.36 -19.13
CA LYS A 61 -16.05 15.40 -20.20
C LYS A 61 -14.99 15.35 -21.33
N LYS A 62 -14.03 16.26 -21.34
CA LYS A 62 -12.95 16.34 -22.34
C LYS A 62 -11.66 15.68 -21.88
N ASN A 63 -11.51 15.37 -20.59
CA ASN A 63 -10.28 14.78 -20.07
C ASN A 63 -10.34 13.25 -20.16
N LYS A 64 -9.79 12.68 -21.23
CA LYS A 64 -9.62 11.23 -21.50
C LYS A 64 -8.70 10.52 -20.48
N ASN A 65 -8.58 11.01 -19.27
CA ASN A 65 -7.79 10.41 -18.20
C ASN A 65 -8.64 9.39 -17.42
N TYR A 66 -9.17 8.41 -18.12
CA TYR A 66 -9.89 7.29 -17.51
C TYR A 66 -8.98 6.58 -16.52
N THR A 67 -9.33 6.62 -15.25
CA THR A 67 -8.68 5.81 -14.23
C THR A 67 -9.30 4.42 -14.27
N ASP A 68 -8.49 3.41 -14.55
CA ASP A 68 -8.93 2.01 -14.58
C ASP A 68 -9.05 1.49 -13.14
N ILE A 69 -10.21 1.68 -12.50
CA ILE A 69 -10.50 1.17 -11.16
C ILE A 69 -11.32 -0.10 -11.26
N LYS A 70 -10.82 -1.18 -10.68
CA LYS A 70 -11.48 -2.50 -10.60
C LYS A 70 -11.73 -2.86 -9.15
N MET A 71 -12.92 -3.35 -8.87
CA MET A 71 -13.33 -3.82 -7.54
C MET A 71 -13.50 -5.33 -7.53
N PHE A 72 -12.94 -5.97 -6.52
CA PHE A 72 -13.08 -7.42 -6.28
C PHE A 72 -13.46 -7.65 -4.84
N ASN A 73 -14.44 -8.50 -4.62
CA ASN A 73 -14.80 -8.97 -3.28
C ASN A 73 -13.98 -10.19 -2.89
N ILE A 74 -13.77 -10.39 -1.58
CA ILE A 74 -13.07 -11.54 -1.02
C ILE A 74 -13.85 -12.13 0.16
N ASP A 75 -14.28 -13.39 0.04
CA ASP A 75 -15.10 -14.04 1.07
C ASP A 75 -14.28 -14.58 2.24
N ASN A 76 -13.16 -15.24 1.97
CA ASN A 76 -12.25 -15.76 2.97
C ASN A 76 -11.04 -14.84 3.16
N TYR A 77 -11.24 -13.76 3.88
CA TYR A 77 -10.23 -12.74 4.05
C TYR A 77 -9.05 -13.18 4.91
N SER A 78 -7.86 -12.99 4.38
CA SER A 78 -6.65 -12.69 5.14
C SER A 78 -5.90 -11.55 4.45
N PRO A 79 -5.04 -10.80 5.15
CA PRO A 79 -4.26 -9.73 4.53
C PRO A 79 -3.44 -10.21 3.32
N GLY A 80 -2.79 -11.38 3.47
CA GLY A 80 -2.00 -11.99 2.40
C GLY A 80 -2.85 -12.41 1.21
N ARG A 81 -4.01 -13.01 1.45
CA ARG A 81 -4.94 -13.46 0.40
C ARG A 81 -5.48 -12.29 -0.42
N ALA A 82 -5.87 -11.20 0.25
CA ALA A 82 -6.36 -10.02 -0.43
C ALA A 82 -5.29 -9.39 -1.33
N ILE A 83 -4.05 -9.27 -0.85
CA ILE A 83 -2.93 -8.76 -1.65
C ILE A 83 -2.63 -9.69 -2.82
N ASN A 84 -2.56 -11.01 -2.61
CA ASN A 84 -2.29 -11.98 -3.66
C ASN A 84 -3.38 -11.98 -4.74
N LEU A 85 -4.66 -11.80 -4.36
CA LEU A 85 -5.76 -11.61 -5.32
C LEU A 85 -5.52 -10.35 -6.16
N GLY A 86 -5.20 -9.22 -5.53
CA GLY A 86 -4.88 -7.98 -6.22
C GLY A 86 -3.70 -8.15 -7.21
N ILE A 87 -2.62 -8.83 -6.79
CA ILE A 87 -1.47 -9.12 -7.65
C ILE A 87 -1.87 -9.96 -8.88
N LYS A 88 -2.73 -10.98 -8.68
CA LYS A 88 -3.25 -11.82 -9.76
C LYS A 88 -4.04 -10.98 -10.78
N LYS A 89 -4.84 -10.03 -10.32
CA LYS A 89 -5.70 -9.17 -11.15
C LYS A 89 -4.95 -8.00 -11.80
N ALA A 90 -3.81 -7.59 -11.27
CA ALA A 90 -2.99 -6.50 -11.79
C ALA A 90 -2.45 -6.85 -13.19
N LYS A 91 -2.45 -5.86 -14.11
CA LYS A 91 -1.92 -6.03 -15.47
C LYS A 91 -0.49 -5.48 -15.63
N ASN A 92 -0.09 -4.53 -14.80
CA ASN A 92 1.17 -3.83 -14.97
C ASN A 92 2.36 -4.58 -14.32
N LYS A 93 3.56 -4.25 -14.80
CA LYS A 93 4.83 -4.81 -14.32
C LYS A 93 5.13 -4.38 -12.89
N PHE A 94 4.78 -3.15 -12.52
CA PHE A 94 5.06 -2.58 -11.21
C PHE A 94 3.79 -2.52 -10.37
N ILE A 95 3.92 -2.85 -9.10
CA ILE A 95 2.85 -2.91 -8.10
C ILE A 95 3.16 -1.94 -6.98
N LEU A 96 2.21 -1.07 -6.66
CA LEU A 96 2.17 -0.32 -5.42
C LEU A 96 1.09 -0.92 -4.52
N ILE A 97 1.44 -1.33 -3.31
CA ILE A 97 0.48 -1.70 -2.28
C ILE A 97 0.26 -0.48 -1.39
N LEU A 98 -0.99 -0.08 -1.22
CA LEU A 98 -1.40 1.05 -0.40
C LEU A 98 -2.53 0.63 0.55
N SER A 99 -2.45 0.99 1.83
CA SER A 99 -3.58 0.78 2.75
C SER A 99 -4.70 1.79 2.48
N ALA A 100 -5.96 1.38 2.65
CA ALA A 100 -7.14 2.22 2.34
C ALA A 100 -7.22 3.52 3.16
N HIS A 101 -6.54 3.57 4.30
CA HIS A 101 -6.43 4.73 5.18
C HIS A 101 -5.06 5.43 5.10
N CYS A 102 -4.34 5.22 3.99
CA CYS A 102 -3.06 5.89 3.74
C CYS A 102 -3.16 6.83 2.54
N GLN A 103 -2.46 7.97 2.62
CA GLN A 103 -2.34 8.95 1.54
C GLN A 103 -0.88 9.10 1.14
N ILE A 104 -0.58 8.90 -0.14
CA ILE A 104 0.76 9.15 -0.68
C ILE A 104 1.05 10.65 -0.58
N GLN A 105 2.14 11.01 0.07
CA GLN A 105 2.62 12.39 0.16
C GLN A 105 3.71 12.68 -0.86
N ASN A 106 4.57 11.70 -1.10
CA ASN A 106 5.68 11.83 -2.04
C ASN A 106 6.08 10.46 -2.55
N ILE A 107 6.27 10.35 -3.86
CA ILE A 107 6.77 9.15 -4.53
C ILE A 107 7.61 9.53 -5.77
N ASN A 108 8.80 8.98 -5.87
CA ASN A 108 9.64 9.10 -7.05
C ASN A 108 9.66 7.77 -7.82
N LEU A 109 8.66 7.57 -8.68
CA LEU A 109 8.49 6.34 -9.44
C LEU A 109 9.73 5.94 -10.24
N LYS A 110 10.34 6.90 -10.96
CA LYS A 110 11.53 6.64 -11.80
C LYS A 110 12.68 6.08 -10.98
N LYS A 111 12.91 6.65 -9.80
CA LYS A 111 13.92 6.16 -8.85
C LYS A 111 13.55 4.77 -8.34
N HIS A 112 12.31 4.57 -7.89
CA HIS A 112 11.89 3.29 -7.30
C HIS A 112 11.91 2.15 -8.31
N MET A 113 11.52 2.39 -9.57
CA MET A 113 11.67 1.42 -10.65
C MET A 113 13.13 1.02 -10.90
N LYS A 114 14.07 1.98 -10.76
CA LYS A 114 15.51 1.70 -10.82
C LYS A 114 15.98 0.89 -9.61
N ASP A 115 15.50 1.24 -8.41
CA ASP A 115 15.85 0.55 -7.18
C ASP A 115 15.37 -0.92 -7.20
N LEU A 116 14.21 -1.22 -7.77
CA LEU A 116 13.67 -2.59 -7.90
C LEU A 116 14.48 -3.51 -8.81
N LYS A 117 15.46 -2.99 -9.56
CA LYS A 117 16.45 -3.84 -10.25
C LYS A 117 17.42 -4.52 -9.26
N LYS A 118 17.61 -3.93 -8.06
CA LYS A 118 18.53 -4.38 -7.02
C LYS A 118 17.81 -4.90 -5.77
N PHE A 119 16.62 -4.39 -5.49
CA PHE A 119 15.85 -4.68 -4.29
C PHE A 119 14.54 -5.40 -4.64
N ALA A 120 14.10 -6.31 -3.79
CA ALA A 120 12.83 -7.00 -3.95
C ALA A 120 11.62 -6.11 -3.66
N CYS A 121 11.82 -5.09 -2.83
CA CYS A 121 10.81 -4.13 -2.40
C CYS A 121 11.45 -2.79 -2.06
N VAL A 122 10.72 -1.70 -2.31
CA VAL A 122 10.97 -0.37 -1.73
C VAL A 122 9.76 0.00 -0.89
N PHE A 123 9.95 0.34 0.39
CA PHE A 123 8.88 0.80 1.26
C PHE A 123 9.26 2.11 1.95
N GLY A 124 8.27 2.89 2.35
CA GLY A 124 8.46 4.26 2.75
C GLY A 124 8.24 4.55 4.24
N GLU A 125 8.32 5.83 4.57
CA GLU A 125 7.98 6.35 5.88
C GLU A 125 6.45 6.45 6.03
N GLN A 126 5.91 5.96 7.15
CA GLN A 126 4.55 6.23 7.57
C GLN A 126 4.52 7.41 8.55
N ILE A 127 3.64 8.36 8.30
CA ILE A 127 3.40 9.52 9.17
C ILE A 127 2.06 9.33 9.86
N PRO A 128 2.02 8.99 11.15
CA PRO A 128 0.77 8.70 11.85
C PRO A 128 -0.05 9.98 12.06
N ILE A 129 -1.33 9.92 11.69
CA ILE A 129 -2.29 11.03 11.80
C ILE A 129 -3.48 10.58 12.65
N PHE A 130 -3.77 11.31 13.73
CA PHE A 130 -4.94 11.12 14.58
C PHE A 130 -5.71 12.45 14.72
N LYS A 131 -7.00 12.43 14.40
CA LYS A 131 -7.86 13.64 14.43
C LYS A 131 -7.21 14.85 13.70
N GLY A 132 -6.63 14.58 12.53
CA GLY A 132 -5.97 15.60 11.70
C GLY A 132 -4.59 16.06 12.17
N LYS A 133 -4.11 15.60 13.32
CA LYS A 133 -2.80 15.98 13.86
C LYS A 133 -1.79 14.86 13.71
N LYS A 134 -0.55 15.22 13.36
CA LYS A 134 0.58 14.30 13.34
C LYS A 134 0.93 13.88 14.77
N LEU A 135 1.04 12.57 14.98
CA LEU A 135 1.47 12.03 16.27
C LEU A 135 2.99 11.91 16.35
N ALA A 136 3.50 11.97 17.60
CA ALA A 136 4.87 11.61 17.87
C ALA A 136 5.11 10.13 17.53
N LYS A 137 6.28 9.82 16.98
CA LYS A 137 6.69 8.44 16.69
C LYS A 137 6.85 7.68 18.01
N ARG A 138 6.09 6.61 18.18
CA ARG A 138 6.25 5.63 19.26
C ARG A 138 6.85 4.35 18.69
N TYR A 139 6.94 3.29 19.47
CA TYR A 139 7.68 2.06 19.16
C TYR A 139 7.57 1.53 17.72
N LEU A 140 6.39 1.33 17.15
CA LEU A 140 6.23 0.91 15.73
C LEU A 140 6.69 1.97 14.74
N TRP A 141 6.48 3.23 15.07
CA TRP A 141 6.79 4.36 14.22
C TRP A 141 8.25 4.84 14.40
N SER A 142 8.92 4.42 15.47
CA SER A 142 10.32 4.77 15.75
C SER A 142 11.33 4.17 14.76
N HIS A 143 10.92 3.13 14.01
CA HIS A 143 11.75 2.55 12.95
C HIS A 143 11.96 3.49 11.77
N PHE A 144 11.07 4.48 11.60
CA PHE A 144 11.10 5.40 10.48
C PHE A 144 12.05 6.56 10.77
N GLU A 145 13.30 6.38 10.34
CA GLU A 145 14.35 7.38 10.43
C GLU A 145 14.47 8.18 9.11
N ALA A 146 15.20 9.30 9.16
CA ALA A 146 15.46 10.12 7.98
C ALA A 146 16.46 9.48 6.97
N LYS A 147 17.10 8.37 7.36
CA LYS A 147 18.15 7.71 6.55
C LYS A 147 17.60 6.47 5.84
N THR A 148 18.03 6.29 4.59
CA THR A 148 17.78 5.05 3.83
C THR A 148 18.43 3.85 4.51
N LYS A 149 17.70 2.73 4.58
CA LYS A 149 18.20 1.48 5.18
C LYS A 149 17.95 0.29 4.26
N ILE A 150 18.95 -0.57 4.15
CA ILE A 150 18.81 -1.88 3.52
C ILE A 150 18.52 -2.88 4.62
N ASN A 151 17.53 -3.76 4.40
CA ASN A 151 17.14 -4.82 5.33
C ASN A 151 16.90 -4.28 6.76
N MET A 152 16.04 -3.23 6.85
CA MET A 152 15.68 -2.66 8.13
C MET A 152 15.24 -3.75 9.10
N PHE A 153 15.85 -3.78 10.29
CA PHE A 153 15.55 -4.75 11.34
C PHE A 153 14.85 -4.06 12.51
N SER A 154 13.83 -4.69 13.04
CA SER A 154 13.13 -4.25 14.24
C SER A 154 13.65 -5.04 15.45
N ASN A 155 14.39 -4.40 16.33
CA ASN A 155 14.80 -4.99 17.60
C ASN A 155 13.58 -5.33 18.48
N TYR A 156 12.54 -4.51 18.42
CA TYR A 156 11.31 -4.73 19.17
C TYR A 156 10.56 -6.01 18.73
N GLU A 157 10.43 -6.21 17.39
CA GLU A 157 9.77 -7.39 16.83
C GLU A 157 10.73 -8.58 16.63
N ASN A 158 12.02 -8.39 16.85
CA ASN A 158 13.11 -9.34 16.59
C ASN A 158 13.01 -9.96 15.18
N ARG A 159 12.83 -9.13 14.17
CA ARG A 159 12.71 -9.54 12.76
C ARG A 159 12.95 -8.41 11.79
N PHE A 160 13.18 -8.76 10.54
CA PHE A 160 13.22 -7.76 9.47
C PHE A 160 11.86 -7.10 9.30
N PHE A 161 11.90 -5.79 9.09
CA PHE A 161 10.74 -4.93 9.06
C PHE A 161 10.46 -4.41 7.64
N MET A 162 9.25 -4.62 7.18
CA MET A 162 8.65 -4.02 6.00
C MET A 162 7.16 -3.86 6.27
N HIS A 163 6.49 -2.96 5.61
CA HIS A 163 5.05 -2.78 5.77
C HIS A 163 4.34 -2.58 4.42
N ASN A 164 3.05 -2.93 4.38
CA ASN A 164 2.18 -2.79 3.21
C ASN A 164 1.33 -1.49 3.22
N ALA A 165 1.63 -0.53 4.09
CA ALA A 165 0.93 0.76 4.11
C ALA A 165 1.23 1.61 2.87
N CYS A 166 2.49 1.57 2.39
CA CYS A 166 2.93 2.14 1.12
C CYS A 166 4.23 1.44 0.70
N SER A 167 4.14 0.48 -0.21
CA SER A 167 5.28 -0.32 -0.62
C SER A 167 5.23 -0.66 -2.11
N PHE A 168 6.40 -0.64 -2.77
CA PHE A 168 6.55 -0.73 -4.21
C PHE A 168 7.35 -1.96 -4.61
N PHE A 169 6.86 -2.70 -5.61
CA PHE A 169 7.39 -4.01 -6.02
C PHE A 169 7.43 -4.17 -7.53
N GLU A 170 8.24 -5.10 -8.00
CA GLU A 170 8.06 -5.70 -9.31
C GLU A 170 7.11 -6.90 -9.20
N LYS A 171 6.06 -6.95 -10.03
CA LYS A 171 5.02 -8.00 -10.01
C LYS A 171 5.60 -9.41 -10.05
N ARG A 172 6.64 -9.64 -10.88
CA ARG A 172 7.30 -10.96 -10.98
C ARG A 172 7.89 -11.44 -9.65
N CYS A 173 8.36 -10.50 -8.79
CA CYS A 173 8.90 -10.84 -7.47
C CYS A 173 7.78 -11.36 -6.57
N LEU A 174 6.61 -10.72 -6.59
CA LEU A 174 5.44 -11.10 -5.81
C LEU A 174 4.80 -12.42 -6.29
N ILE A 175 4.79 -12.68 -7.60
CA ILE A 175 4.31 -13.96 -8.14
C ILE A 175 5.17 -15.13 -7.65
N LYS A 176 6.50 -14.95 -7.63
CA LYS A 176 7.45 -15.97 -7.15
C LYS A 176 7.47 -16.11 -5.63
N ASN A 177 7.09 -15.08 -4.92
CA ASN A 177 7.14 -15.02 -3.45
C ASN A 177 5.83 -14.42 -2.95
N LYS A 178 4.78 -15.22 -2.92
CA LYS A 178 3.46 -14.79 -2.45
C LYS A 178 3.47 -14.44 -0.98
N PHE A 179 2.58 -13.57 -0.56
CA PHE A 179 2.28 -13.37 0.85
C PHE A 179 1.62 -14.63 1.42
N ASN A 180 1.93 -14.96 2.68
CA ASN A 180 1.31 -16.10 3.34
C ASN A 180 -0.17 -15.80 3.62
N GLU A 181 -1.06 -16.63 3.07
CA GLU A 181 -2.51 -16.46 3.13
C GLU A 181 -3.12 -16.95 4.45
N ASN A 182 -2.37 -17.68 5.27
CA ASN A 182 -2.84 -18.22 6.54
C ASN A 182 -2.61 -17.27 7.73
N LEU A 183 -1.93 -16.13 7.50
CA LEU A 183 -1.67 -15.16 8.54
C LEU A 183 -2.83 -14.18 8.68
N VAL A 184 -3.23 -13.93 9.91
CA VAL A 184 -4.25 -12.92 10.27
C VAL A 184 -3.66 -11.51 10.42
N GLY A 185 -2.34 -11.35 10.28
CA GLY A 185 -1.59 -10.09 10.34
C GLY A 185 -0.09 -10.32 10.25
N LYS A 186 0.68 -9.23 10.14
CA LYS A 186 2.15 -9.24 9.99
C LYS A 186 2.65 -9.99 8.75
N GLU A 187 1.80 -10.21 7.75
CA GLU A 187 2.13 -10.88 6.49
C GLU A 187 3.31 -10.21 5.78
N ASP A 188 3.44 -8.91 5.92
CA ASP A 188 4.52 -8.06 5.42
C ASP A 188 5.86 -8.39 6.09
N ARG A 189 5.91 -8.53 7.42
CA ARG A 189 7.12 -8.91 8.18
C ARG A 189 7.56 -10.32 7.81
N TYR A 190 6.63 -11.26 7.75
CA TYR A 190 6.93 -12.63 7.34
C TYR A 190 7.46 -12.69 5.91
N TRP A 191 6.88 -11.90 5.00
CA TRP A 191 7.35 -11.81 3.63
C TRP A 191 8.77 -11.22 3.57
N ALA A 192 9.06 -10.15 4.31
CA ALA A 192 10.39 -9.56 4.39
C ALA A 192 11.45 -10.59 4.84
N ASN A 193 11.16 -11.34 5.91
CA ASN A 193 12.05 -12.37 6.41
C ASN A 193 12.27 -13.49 5.38
N LEU A 194 11.22 -13.93 4.67
CA LEU A 194 11.32 -14.91 3.58
C LEU A 194 12.24 -14.42 2.46
N ILE A 195 12.12 -13.16 2.06
CA ILE A 195 12.91 -12.55 0.98
C ILE A 195 14.37 -12.47 1.35
N ILE A 196 14.67 -12.06 2.58
CA ILE A 196 16.05 -11.92 3.06
C ILE A 196 16.70 -13.30 3.23
N LYS A 197 15.96 -14.32 3.72
CA LYS A 197 16.44 -15.72 3.74
C LYS A 197 16.75 -16.27 2.34
N LYS A 198 16.16 -15.70 1.29
CA LYS A 198 16.46 -16.01 -0.13
C LYS A 198 17.58 -15.13 -0.71
N ASN A 199 18.40 -14.51 0.13
CA ASN A 199 19.51 -13.64 -0.25
C ASN A 199 19.08 -12.46 -1.16
N LYS A 200 17.87 -11.92 -0.95
CA LYS A 200 17.40 -10.70 -1.60
C LYS A 200 17.25 -9.60 -0.57
N ASN A 201 17.56 -8.38 -1.00
CA ASN A 201 17.47 -7.21 -0.14
C ASN A 201 16.15 -6.45 -0.33
N ILE A 202 15.71 -5.77 0.73
CA ILE A 202 14.61 -4.81 0.74
C ILE A 202 15.14 -3.43 1.11
N LEU A 203 14.51 -2.37 0.58
CA LEU A 203 14.96 -0.99 0.74
C LEU A 203 13.90 -0.18 1.50
N TYR A 204 14.28 0.38 2.65
CA TYR A 204 13.56 1.48 3.27
C TYR A 204 14.04 2.79 2.66
N TYR A 205 13.13 3.61 2.14
CA TYR A 205 13.41 4.90 1.53
C TYR A 205 12.53 5.99 2.15
N PRO A 206 13.08 6.85 3.03
CA PRO A 206 12.29 7.78 3.85
C PRO A 206 11.60 8.89 3.06
N GLN A 207 12.02 9.16 1.81
CA GLN A 207 11.36 10.12 0.95
C GLN A 207 10.09 9.57 0.26
N LEU A 208 9.92 8.25 0.21
CA LEU A 208 8.62 7.65 -0.07
C LEU A 208 7.77 7.80 1.20
N LYS A 209 6.79 8.70 1.19
CA LYS A 209 6.03 9.07 2.38
C LYS A 209 4.54 8.85 2.20
N ALA A 210 3.90 8.32 3.23
CA ALA A 210 2.45 8.22 3.30
C ALA A 210 1.93 8.71 4.66
N LEU A 211 0.90 9.55 4.65
CA LEU A 211 0.09 9.80 5.84
C LEU A 211 -0.66 8.51 6.16
N HIS A 212 -0.65 8.10 7.39
CA HIS A 212 -1.33 6.92 7.88
C HIS A 212 -2.38 7.35 8.89
N HIS A 213 -3.63 7.44 8.45
CA HIS A 213 -4.73 7.92 9.26
C HIS A 213 -5.18 6.86 10.26
N TYR A 214 -5.64 7.34 11.42
CA TYR A 214 -6.27 6.48 12.41
C TYR A 214 -7.54 5.84 11.86
N THR A 215 -7.65 4.53 12.06
CA THR A 215 -8.85 3.76 11.80
C THR A 215 -9.02 2.67 12.86
N THR A 216 -10.24 2.35 13.22
CA THR A 216 -10.57 1.25 14.13
C THR A 216 -10.27 -0.12 13.53
N ASN A 217 -10.20 -0.21 12.20
CA ASN A 217 -9.93 -1.44 11.45
C ASN A 217 -8.43 -1.75 11.30
N GLY A 218 -7.55 -0.77 11.52
CA GLY A 218 -6.13 -0.89 11.28
C GLY A 218 -5.40 -1.60 12.43
N ASN A 219 -4.79 -2.76 12.16
CA ASN A 219 -3.99 -3.48 13.15
C ASN A 219 -2.82 -2.65 13.72
N THR A 220 -2.26 -1.74 12.94
CA THR A 220 -1.16 -0.86 13.38
C THR A 220 -1.55 0.06 14.52
N TRP A 221 -2.84 0.40 14.64
CA TRP A 221 -3.37 1.27 15.69
C TRP A 221 -3.80 0.52 16.95
N LYS A 222 -3.95 -0.81 16.88
CA LYS A 222 -4.28 -1.63 18.04
C LYS A 222 -3.09 -1.65 19.01
N GLY A 223 -3.32 -1.27 20.24
CA GLY A 223 -2.29 -1.17 21.27
C GLY A 223 -1.56 0.19 21.34
N LEU A 224 -1.99 1.17 20.56
CA LEU A 224 -1.55 2.57 20.68
C LEU A 224 -2.56 3.45 21.44
N ALA A 225 -3.71 2.89 21.74
CA ALA A 225 -4.74 3.52 22.56
C ALA A 225 -4.46 3.32 24.04
#